data_7bd7d43d1adaf8c10ce0f59202820b6c
#
_entry.id   7bd7d43d1adaf8c10ce0f59202820b6c
#
_cell.length_a   1.000
_cell.length_b   1.000
_cell.length_c   1.000
_cell.angle_alpha   90.00
_cell.angle_beta   90.00
_cell.angle_gamma   90.00
#
_symmetry.space_group_name_H-M   'P 1'
#
loop_
_entity.id
_entity.type
_entity.pdbx_description
1 polymer ?
#
loop_
_entity_poly.entity_id
_entity_poly.type
_entity_poly.pdbx_seq_one_letter_code
_entity_poly.pdbx_strand_id
1 'polypeptide(L)'
;MLTIYGSDLSGPAIKVRLVASYLGVDYKWQTINLREGEQKQEWFIKINPVGKVPAMDDNGFPLFESNACCRYLADKSGSDIYPKDLQKRAVVEQWIDFISFHVGIHAATVTFSRVFAPRLNRPVNEQSLADALKFLEQYFSVLEKQLNQNKYVAGGALTLADFVLFAALEPAEVSQVSLAAYPKLSAWREELKQQPFYTKCYKEYGEMLKK
;
A
#
# COMPACT_ATOMS: atom_id res chain seq x y z
N MET A 1 -0.97 16.68 17.19
CA MET A 1 -1.41 16.63 15.78
C MET A 1 -0.70 15.45 15.12
N LEU A 2 -1.43 14.61 14.39
CA LEU A 2 -0.85 13.48 13.66
C LEU A 2 0.05 13.98 12.53
N THR A 3 1.26 13.46 12.42
CA THR A 3 2.15 13.66 11.28
C THR A 3 2.42 12.31 10.62
N ILE A 4 2.26 12.24 9.29
CA ILE A 4 2.61 11.06 8.49
C ILE A 4 3.82 11.41 7.63
N TYR A 5 4.90 10.66 7.82
CA TYR A 5 6.16 10.80 7.08
C TYR A 5 6.18 9.80 5.94
N GLY A 6 6.31 10.28 4.72
CA GLY A 6 6.20 9.40 3.56
C GLY A 6 6.77 9.96 2.27
N SER A 7 6.60 9.19 1.21
CA SER A 7 6.89 9.60 -0.16
C SER A 7 5.73 9.19 -1.06
N ASP A 8 5.34 10.05 -1.99
CA ASP A 8 4.28 9.78 -2.96
C ASP A 8 4.63 8.63 -3.94
N LEU A 9 5.88 8.17 -3.93
CA LEU A 9 6.35 6.99 -4.67
C LEU A 9 6.50 5.73 -3.79
N SER A 10 6.05 5.78 -2.54
CA SER A 10 6.06 4.63 -1.64
C SER A 10 4.65 4.07 -1.47
N GLY A 11 4.36 2.92 -2.07
CA GLY A 11 3.08 2.22 -1.89
C GLY A 11 2.67 2.05 -0.43
N PRO A 12 3.58 1.60 0.48
CA PRO A 12 3.29 1.57 1.91
C PRO A 12 2.93 2.92 2.53
N ALA A 13 3.53 4.04 2.08
CA ALA A 13 3.21 5.37 2.59
C ALA A 13 1.87 5.88 2.03
N ILE A 14 1.61 5.63 0.74
CA ILE A 14 0.33 5.92 0.09
C ILE A 14 -0.81 5.21 0.84
N LYS A 15 -0.64 3.93 1.19
CA LYS A 15 -1.62 3.17 1.96
C LYS A 15 -2.05 3.87 3.25
N VAL A 16 -1.10 4.32 4.07
CA VAL A 16 -1.40 5.02 5.35
C VAL A 16 -2.15 6.33 5.07
N ARG A 17 -1.75 7.05 4.03
CA ARG A 17 -2.40 8.29 3.61
C ARG A 17 -3.84 8.06 3.13
N LEU A 18 -4.09 7.01 2.34
CA LEU A 18 -5.43 6.65 1.88
C LEU A 18 -6.34 6.25 3.04
N VAL A 19 -5.83 5.46 3.99
CA VAL A 19 -6.57 5.08 5.20
C VAL A 19 -6.92 6.31 6.04
N ALA A 20 -5.96 7.20 6.30
CA ALA A 20 -6.22 8.44 7.03
C ALA A 20 -7.28 9.32 6.33
N SER A 21 -7.21 9.44 4.99
CA SER A 21 -8.20 10.15 4.19
C SER A 21 -9.58 9.51 4.27
N TYR A 22 -9.68 8.20 4.18
CA TYR A 22 -10.95 7.47 4.31
C TYR A 22 -11.59 7.69 5.68
N LEU A 23 -10.79 7.66 6.74
CA LEU A 23 -11.23 7.85 8.12
C LEU A 23 -11.56 9.31 8.46
N GLY A 24 -11.29 10.26 7.57
CA GLY A 24 -11.45 11.68 7.83
C GLY A 24 -10.53 12.21 8.94
N VAL A 25 -9.39 11.55 9.16
CA VAL A 25 -8.43 11.96 10.17
C VAL A 25 -7.60 13.12 9.65
N ASP A 26 -7.53 14.21 10.40
CA ASP A 26 -6.64 15.33 10.09
C ASP A 26 -5.18 14.95 10.37
N TYR A 27 -4.32 15.17 9.38
CA TYR A 27 -2.88 14.90 9.50
C TYR A 27 -2.04 15.92 8.72
N LYS A 28 -0.82 16.10 9.17
CA LYS A 28 0.23 16.75 8.40
C LYS A 28 0.96 15.69 7.56
N TRP A 29 1.03 15.87 6.24
CA TRP A 29 1.92 15.09 5.38
C TRP A 29 3.31 15.71 5.36
N GLN A 30 4.32 14.92 5.73
CA GLN A 30 5.72 15.29 5.67
C GLN A 30 6.41 14.44 4.60
N THR A 31 6.72 15.06 3.47
CA THR A 31 7.48 14.38 2.42
C THR A 31 8.92 14.14 2.86
N ILE A 32 9.40 12.91 2.65
CA ILE A 32 10.77 12.46 2.92
C ILE A 32 11.49 12.29 1.59
N ASN A 33 12.61 12.98 1.43
CA ASN A 33 13.45 12.88 0.23
C ASN A 33 14.32 11.60 0.28
N LEU A 34 13.77 10.53 -0.30
CA LEU A 34 14.43 9.23 -0.30
C LEU A 34 15.73 9.22 -1.15
N ARG A 35 15.84 10.11 -2.15
CA ARG A 35 17.03 10.21 -3.02
C ARG A 35 18.22 10.79 -2.27
N GLU A 36 17.98 11.76 -1.38
CA GLU A 36 18.99 12.37 -0.53
C GLU A 36 19.24 11.60 0.77
N GLY A 37 18.54 10.48 0.96
CA GLY A 37 18.74 9.65 2.15
C GLY A 37 18.18 10.24 3.43
N GLU A 38 17.20 11.16 3.36
CA GLU A 38 16.60 11.82 4.51
C GLU A 38 16.04 10.81 5.53
N GLN A 39 15.53 9.66 5.06
CA GLN A 39 15.06 8.57 5.90
C GLN A 39 16.18 7.88 6.72
N LYS A 40 17.44 8.22 6.50
CA LYS A 40 18.60 7.71 7.22
C LYS A 40 19.20 8.74 8.20
N GLN A 41 18.67 9.95 8.20
CA GLN A 41 19.11 10.99 9.14
C GLN A 41 18.69 10.66 10.57
N GLU A 42 19.49 11.12 11.53
CA GLU A 42 19.32 10.78 12.95
C GLU A 42 17.92 11.12 13.49
N TRP A 43 17.37 12.26 13.08
CA TRP A 43 16.03 12.68 13.51
C TRP A 43 14.94 11.71 13.06
N PHE A 44 15.04 11.17 11.82
CA PHE A 44 14.07 10.22 11.30
C PHE A 44 14.26 8.83 11.91
N ILE A 45 15.50 8.40 12.13
CA ILE A 45 15.81 7.11 12.78
C ILE A 45 15.22 7.06 14.20
N LYS A 46 15.11 8.20 14.91
CA LYS A 46 14.42 8.26 16.22
C LYS A 46 12.93 7.95 16.11
N ILE A 47 12.30 8.21 14.96
CA ILE A 47 10.88 7.90 14.69
C ILE A 47 10.73 6.48 14.15
N ASN A 48 11.59 6.11 13.19
CA ASN A 48 11.60 4.78 12.59
C ASN A 48 13.04 4.23 12.50
N PRO A 49 13.44 3.34 13.41
CA PRO A 49 14.79 2.80 13.46
C PRO A 49 15.18 1.97 12.23
N VAL A 50 14.21 1.50 11.43
CA VAL A 50 14.46 0.80 10.17
C VAL A 50 14.95 1.77 9.08
N GLY A 51 14.67 3.07 9.22
CA GLY A 51 15.01 4.09 8.23
C GLY A 51 14.33 3.85 6.90
N LYS A 52 13.02 3.60 6.95
CA LYS A 52 12.12 3.45 5.80
C LYS A 52 10.84 4.26 6.01
N VAL A 53 10.17 4.61 4.93
CA VAL A 53 8.83 5.20 4.96
C VAL A 53 7.76 4.12 4.71
N PRO A 54 6.55 4.28 5.28
CA PRO A 54 6.13 5.37 6.14
C PRO A 54 6.61 5.23 7.59
N ALA A 55 6.54 6.35 8.29
CA ALA A 55 6.43 6.42 9.73
C ALA A 55 5.32 7.41 10.08
N MET A 56 4.83 7.40 11.29
CA MET A 56 3.94 8.45 11.79
C MET A 56 4.29 8.81 13.23
N ASP A 57 3.91 10.03 13.63
CA ASP A 57 3.93 10.50 14.99
C ASP A 57 2.56 11.04 15.36
N ASP A 58 1.96 10.49 16.40
CA ASP A 58 0.68 10.96 16.92
C ASP A 58 0.87 11.62 18.28
N ASN A 59 1.15 12.93 18.27
CA ASN A 59 1.36 13.72 19.48
C ASN A 59 2.51 13.18 20.37
N GLY A 60 3.62 12.79 19.77
CA GLY A 60 4.78 12.25 20.48
C GLY A 60 4.76 10.72 20.63
N PHE A 61 3.77 10.04 20.03
CA PHE A 61 3.74 8.59 19.91
C PHE A 61 4.20 8.16 18.50
N PRO A 62 5.48 7.79 18.32
CA PRO A 62 5.99 7.34 17.04
C PRO A 62 5.53 5.91 16.73
N LEU A 63 5.18 5.67 15.47
CA LEU A 63 4.81 4.35 14.98
C LEU A 63 5.35 4.15 13.56
N PHE A 64 5.85 2.97 13.29
CA PHE A 64 6.29 2.53 11.97
C PHE A 64 5.65 1.18 11.62
N GLU A 65 5.96 0.61 10.46
CA GLU A 65 5.23 -0.46 9.79
C GLU A 65 3.85 0.00 9.29
N SER A 66 3.71 0.12 7.99
CA SER A 66 2.52 0.72 7.38
C SER A 66 1.21 0.02 7.76
N ASN A 67 1.22 -1.32 7.93
CA ASN A 67 0.03 -2.06 8.38
C ASN A 67 -0.30 -1.74 9.85
N ALA A 68 0.71 -1.59 10.72
CA ALA A 68 0.50 -1.19 12.11
C ALA A 68 -0.08 0.22 12.18
N CYS A 69 0.44 1.16 11.38
CA CYS A 69 -0.10 2.52 11.27
C CYS A 69 -1.58 2.50 10.86
N CYS A 70 -1.95 1.71 9.84
CA CYS A 70 -3.34 1.60 9.39
C CYS A 70 -4.27 1.00 10.45
N ARG A 71 -3.84 -0.06 11.14
CA ARG A 71 -4.61 -0.67 12.25
C ARG A 71 -4.82 0.31 13.39
N TYR A 72 -3.76 1.02 13.78
CA TYR A 72 -3.84 2.04 14.83
C TYR A 72 -4.84 3.13 14.48
N LEU A 73 -4.79 3.68 13.26
CA LEU A 73 -5.71 4.73 12.81
C LEU A 73 -7.16 4.23 12.78
N ALA A 74 -7.39 3.01 12.30
CA ALA A 74 -8.73 2.43 12.22
C ALA A 74 -9.31 2.14 13.61
N ASP A 75 -8.53 1.56 14.53
CA ASP A 75 -8.97 1.31 15.92
C ASP A 75 -9.19 2.62 16.67
N LYS A 76 -8.30 3.61 16.53
CA LYS A 76 -8.42 4.94 17.14
C LYS A 76 -9.67 5.68 16.69
N SER A 77 -10.07 5.52 15.41
CA SER A 77 -11.27 6.12 14.83
C SER A 77 -12.53 5.31 15.08
N GLY A 78 -12.43 4.12 15.68
CA GLY A 78 -13.57 3.21 15.90
C GLY A 78 -14.23 2.72 14.60
N SER A 79 -13.49 2.66 13.50
CA SER A 79 -14.00 2.35 12.18
C SER A 79 -14.16 0.85 11.93
N ASP A 80 -15.23 0.47 11.24
CA ASP A 80 -15.54 -0.91 10.87
C ASP A 80 -14.63 -1.47 9.75
N ILE A 81 -13.77 -0.63 9.12
CA ILE A 81 -12.76 -1.17 8.18
C ILE A 81 -11.74 -2.10 8.86
N TYR A 82 -11.68 -2.05 10.20
CA TYR A 82 -10.94 -2.99 11.03
C TYR A 82 -11.85 -3.46 12.17
N PRO A 83 -12.65 -4.53 11.94
CA PRO A 83 -13.74 -4.93 12.81
C PRO A 83 -13.27 -5.29 14.22
N LYS A 84 -14.12 -5.03 15.23
CA LYS A 84 -13.87 -5.47 16.60
C LYS A 84 -14.24 -6.94 16.83
N ASP A 85 -15.15 -7.48 16.03
CA ASP A 85 -15.50 -8.89 16.06
C ASP A 85 -14.27 -9.74 15.69
N LEU A 86 -13.95 -10.71 16.54
CA LEU A 86 -12.72 -11.50 16.42
C LEU A 86 -12.64 -12.29 15.11
N GLN A 87 -13.73 -12.90 14.67
CA GLN A 87 -13.73 -13.73 13.46
C GLN A 87 -13.61 -12.85 12.21
N LYS A 88 -14.37 -11.76 12.15
CA LYS A 88 -14.27 -10.81 11.05
C LYS A 88 -12.86 -10.18 10.97
N ARG A 89 -12.30 -9.81 12.12
CA ARG A 89 -10.93 -9.28 12.21
C ARG A 89 -9.90 -10.31 11.73
N ALA A 90 -10.03 -11.56 12.13
CA ALA A 90 -9.14 -12.63 11.69
C ALA A 90 -9.16 -12.82 10.16
N VAL A 91 -10.32 -12.70 9.53
CA VAL A 91 -10.44 -12.73 8.05
C VAL A 91 -9.72 -11.52 7.42
N VAL A 92 -9.88 -10.32 7.98
CA VAL A 92 -9.17 -9.13 7.50
C VAL A 92 -7.65 -9.31 7.62
N GLU A 93 -7.16 -9.82 8.76
CA GLU A 93 -5.74 -10.09 8.99
C GLU A 93 -5.19 -11.15 8.03
N GLN A 94 -5.94 -12.24 7.81
CA GLN A 94 -5.56 -13.27 6.84
C GLN A 94 -5.27 -12.67 5.46
N TRP A 95 -6.13 -11.74 4.99
CA TRP A 95 -5.94 -11.10 3.70
C TRP A 95 -4.84 -10.03 3.73
N ILE A 96 -4.67 -9.31 4.84
CA ILE A 96 -3.54 -8.37 5.00
C ILE A 96 -2.21 -9.13 4.91
N ASP A 97 -2.08 -10.25 5.58
CA ASP A 97 -0.86 -11.06 5.57
C ASP A 97 -0.65 -11.71 4.20
N PHE A 98 -1.69 -12.30 3.59
CA PHE A 98 -1.62 -12.84 2.24
C PHE A 98 -1.11 -11.77 1.24
N ILE A 99 -1.69 -10.57 1.27
CA ILE A 99 -1.30 -9.50 0.36
C ILE A 99 0.13 -9.05 0.66
N SER A 100 0.48 -8.85 1.93
CA SER A 100 1.78 -8.31 2.32
C SER A 100 2.92 -9.25 1.97
N PHE A 101 2.76 -10.55 2.26
CA PHE A 101 3.84 -11.55 2.12
C PHE A 101 3.88 -12.23 0.75
N HIS A 102 2.79 -12.16 -0.02
CA HIS A 102 2.75 -12.80 -1.33
C HIS A 102 2.64 -11.75 -2.45
N VAL A 103 1.59 -10.94 -2.48
CA VAL A 103 1.39 -9.97 -3.57
C VAL A 103 2.37 -8.79 -3.47
N GLY A 104 2.46 -8.17 -2.29
CA GLY A 104 3.20 -6.93 -2.09
C GLY A 104 4.70 -7.07 -2.33
N ILE A 105 5.29 -8.17 -1.89
CA ILE A 105 6.72 -8.45 -2.10
C ILE A 105 7.03 -8.56 -3.59
N HIS A 106 6.24 -9.31 -4.34
CA HIS A 106 6.47 -9.52 -5.76
C HIS A 106 6.14 -8.28 -6.59
N ALA A 107 5.06 -7.56 -6.27
CA ALA A 107 4.75 -6.27 -6.89
C ALA A 107 5.87 -5.24 -6.66
N ALA A 108 6.44 -5.19 -5.46
CA ALA A 108 7.58 -4.33 -5.16
C ALA A 108 8.84 -4.74 -5.95
N THR A 109 9.11 -6.04 -6.10
CA THR A 109 10.22 -6.55 -6.90
C THR A 109 10.08 -6.15 -8.36
N VAL A 110 8.90 -6.33 -8.96
CA VAL A 110 8.63 -5.92 -10.35
C VAL A 110 8.76 -4.41 -10.51
N THR A 111 8.16 -3.64 -9.58
CA THR A 111 8.24 -2.17 -9.61
C THR A 111 9.68 -1.69 -9.48
N PHE A 112 10.45 -2.24 -8.55
CA PHE A 112 11.85 -1.89 -8.41
C PHE A 112 12.63 -2.19 -9.69
N SER A 113 12.49 -3.39 -10.23
CA SER A 113 13.23 -3.85 -11.42
C SER A 113 12.91 -3.02 -12.67
N ARG A 114 11.64 -2.72 -12.91
CA ARG A 114 11.21 -2.03 -14.15
C ARG A 114 11.20 -0.51 -14.06
N VAL A 115 10.98 0.04 -12.85
CA VAL A 115 10.81 1.48 -12.66
C VAL A 115 12.01 2.13 -12.02
N PHE A 116 12.52 1.60 -10.91
CA PHE A 116 13.55 2.26 -10.12
C PHE A 116 14.97 1.85 -10.49
N ALA A 117 15.24 0.57 -10.74
CA ALA A 117 16.58 0.10 -11.04
C ALA A 117 17.20 0.82 -12.26
N PRO A 118 16.48 1.00 -13.40
CA PRO A 118 17.00 1.77 -14.53
C PRO A 118 17.28 3.24 -14.17
N ARG A 119 16.40 3.87 -13.38
CA ARG A 119 16.57 5.28 -12.97
C ARG A 119 17.72 5.49 -11.98
N LEU A 120 18.12 4.43 -11.29
CA LEU A 120 19.22 4.44 -10.32
C LEU A 120 20.51 3.84 -10.89
N ASN A 121 20.54 3.50 -12.19
CA ASN A 121 21.65 2.80 -12.85
C ASN A 121 22.06 1.53 -12.09
N ARG A 122 21.09 0.77 -11.61
CA ARG A 122 21.31 -0.50 -10.91
C ARG A 122 21.01 -1.68 -11.83
N PRO A 123 21.77 -2.78 -11.74
CA PRO A 123 21.49 -3.99 -12.50
C PRO A 123 20.15 -4.60 -12.03
N VAL A 124 19.41 -5.17 -12.98
CA VAL A 124 18.20 -5.94 -12.74
C VAL A 124 18.57 -7.41 -12.60
N ASN A 125 18.01 -8.06 -11.57
CA ASN A 125 18.07 -9.52 -11.47
C ASN A 125 16.90 -10.10 -12.26
N GLU A 126 17.17 -10.53 -13.50
CA GLU A 126 16.15 -11.02 -14.43
C GLU A 126 15.43 -12.27 -13.94
N GLN A 127 16.13 -13.16 -13.23
CA GLN A 127 15.51 -14.35 -12.65
C GLN A 127 14.51 -13.96 -11.55
N SER A 128 14.91 -13.06 -10.65
CA SER A 128 14.03 -12.55 -9.60
C SER A 128 12.79 -11.83 -10.17
N LEU A 129 12.96 -11.08 -11.26
CA LEU A 129 11.86 -10.43 -11.96
C LEU A 129 10.90 -11.45 -12.58
N ALA A 130 11.43 -12.47 -13.26
CA ALA A 130 10.62 -13.53 -13.87
C ALA A 130 9.83 -14.33 -12.82
N ASP A 131 10.48 -14.69 -11.71
CA ASP A 131 9.85 -15.40 -10.61
C ASP A 131 8.74 -14.54 -9.95
N ALA A 132 9.00 -13.25 -9.74
CA ALA A 132 8.02 -12.33 -9.19
C ALA A 132 6.77 -12.20 -10.08
N LEU A 133 6.93 -12.10 -11.41
CA LEU A 133 5.81 -12.06 -12.35
C LEU A 133 4.99 -13.34 -12.30
N LYS A 134 5.64 -14.51 -12.29
CA LYS A 134 4.98 -15.83 -12.19
C LYS A 134 4.17 -15.96 -10.88
N PHE A 135 4.73 -15.52 -9.77
CA PHE A 135 4.01 -15.53 -8.49
C PHE A 135 2.83 -14.56 -8.48
N LEU A 136 2.97 -13.38 -9.07
CA LEU A 136 1.85 -12.44 -9.20
C LEU A 136 0.68 -13.04 -9.99
N GLU A 137 0.94 -13.74 -11.09
CA GLU A 137 -0.12 -14.45 -11.86
C GLU A 137 -0.87 -15.46 -10.99
N GLN A 138 -0.14 -16.23 -10.20
CA GLN A 138 -0.74 -17.19 -9.25
C GLN A 138 -1.62 -16.49 -8.22
N TYR A 139 -1.12 -15.43 -7.60
CA TYR A 139 -1.84 -14.74 -6.51
C TYR A 139 -2.97 -13.87 -7.01
N PHE A 140 -2.86 -13.28 -8.20
CA PHE A 140 -3.97 -12.58 -8.83
C PHE A 140 -5.12 -13.53 -9.17
N SER A 141 -4.82 -14.77 -9.54
CA SER A 141 -5.86 -15.80 -9.74
C SER A 141 -6.64 -16.11 -8.45
N VAL A 142 -5.98 -16.06 -7.29
CA VAL A 142 -6.64 -16.20 -5.97
C VAL A 142 -7.54 -15.00 -5.69
N LEU A 143 -7.03 -13.78 -5.91
CA LEU A 143 -7.79 -12.55 -5.71
C LEU A 143 -8.98 -12.41 -6.67
N GLU A 144 -8.81 -12.82 -7.93
CA GLU A 144 -9.88 -12.84 -8.91
C GLU A 144 -11.05 -13.74 -8.48
N LYS A 145 -10.74 -14.97 -7.99
CA LYS A 145 -11.74 -15.88 -7.44
C LYS A 145 -12.45 -15.30 -6.22
N GLN A 146 -11.70 -14.64 -5.33
CA GLN A 146 -12.24 -14.02 -4.13
C GLN A 146 -13.19 -12.86 -4.49
N LEU A 147 -12.80 -11.99 -5.40
CA LEU A 147 -13.60 -10.84 -5.84
C LEU A 147 -14.75 -11.23 -6.78
N ASN A 148 -14.73 -12.44 -7.35
CA ASN A 148 -15.89 -12.97 -8.05
C ASN A 148 -17.02 -13.39 -7.09
N GLN A 149 -16.70 -13.74 -5.86
CA GLN A 149 -17.66 -14.17 -4.84
C GLN A 149 -18.03 -13.05 -3.84
N ASN A 150 -17.17 -12.05 -3.72
CA ASN A 150 -17.31 -10.98 -2.73
C ASN A 150 -17.06 -9.62 -3.38
N LYS A 151 -17.74 -8.59 -2.84
CA LYS A 151 -17.55 -7.22 -3.32
C LYS A 151 -16.14 -6.69 -2.99
N TYR A 152 -15.58 -7.07 -1.84
CA TYR A 152 -14.27 -6.64 -1.35
C TYR A 152 -13.42 -7.84 -0.94
N VAL A 153 -12.14 -7.61 -0.71
CA VAL A 153 -11.15 -8.67 -0.46
C VAL A 153 -11.51 -9.54 0.75
N ALA A 154 -11.96 -8.93 1.85
CA ALA A 154 -12.32 -9.67 3.07
C ALA A 154 -13.84 -9.96 3.20
N GLY A 155 -14.64 -9.73 2.14
CA GLY A 155 -16.08 -10.01 2.15
C GLY A 155 -16.94 -8.91 1.53
N GLY A 156 -18.12 -8.64 2.13
CA GLY A 156 -19.10 -7.69 1.57
C GLY A 156 -18.84 -6.22 1.85
N ALA A 157 -17.94 -5.88 2.77
CA ALA A 157 -17.62 -4.51 3.18
C ALA A 157 -16.15 -4.17 2.94
N LEU A 158 -15.88 -2.89 2.65
CA LEU A 158 -14.52 -2.36 2.53
C LEU A 158 -13.76 -2.51 3.86
N THR A 159 -12.54 -3.02 3.80
CA THR A 159 -11.70 -3.26 4.98
C THR A 159 -10.26 -2.81 4.76
N LEU A 160 -9.43 -2.87 5.81
CA LEU A 160 -7.99 -2.58 5.68
C LEU A 160 -7.30 -3.48 4.64
N ALA A 161 -7.78 -4.72 4.41
CA ALA A 161 -7.22 -5.61 3.39
C ALA A 161 -7.31 -5.00 1.98
N ASP A 162 -8.41 -4.27 1.69
CA ASP A 162 -8.57 -3.59 0.41
C ASP A 162 -7.56 -2.46 0.22
N PHE A 163 -7.31 -1.66 1.26
CA PHE A 163 -6.29 -0.61 1.19
C PHE A 163 -4.88 -1.17 1.02
N VAL A 164 -4.59 -2.32 1.64
CA VAL A 164 -3.28 -2.99 1.50
C VAL A 164 -3.08 -3.49 0.08
N LEU A 165 -4.08 -4.14 -0.52
CA LEU A 165 -4.03 -4.61 -1.90
C LEU A 165 -3.98 -3.43 -2.88
N PHE A 166 -4.83 -2.43 -2.68
CA PHE A 166 -4.91 -1.27 -3.55
C PHE A 166 -3.56 -0.56 -3.66
N ALA A 167 -2.91 -0.28 -2.52
CA ALA A 167 -1.61 0.38 -2.49
C ALA A 167 -0.48 -0.50 -3.08
N ALA A 168 -0.56 -1.83 -2.97
CA ALA A 168 0.39 -2.74 -3.60
C ALA A 168 0.29 -2.72 -5.13
N LEU A 169 -0.91 -2.43 -5.67
CA LEU A 169 -1.19 -2.39 -7.11
C LEU A 169 -1.09 -0.98 -7.73
N GLU A 170 -0.85 0.07 -6.93
CA GLU A 170 -0.72 1.44 -7.45
C GLU A 170 0.34 1.59 -8.55
N PRO A 171 1.52 0.96 -8.48
CA PRO A 171 2.50 1.07 -9.54
C PRO A 171 2.29 0.09 -10.72
N ALA A 172 1.15 -0.62 -10.80
CA ALA A 172 0.94 -1.68 -11.79
C ALA A 172 1.13 -1.20 -13.23
N GLU A 173 0.54 -0.06 -13.61
CA GLU A 173 0.64 0.49 -14.96
C GLU A 173 2.07 0.85 -15.33
N VAL A 174 2.77 1.58 -14.46
CA VAL A 174 4.14 2.05 -14.72
C VAL A 174 5.17 0.91 -14.68
N SER A 175 4.85 -0.14 -13.92
CA SER A 175 5.66 -1.36 -13.86
C SER A 175 5.23 -2.43 -14.87
N GLN A 176 4.27 -2.09 -15.75
CA GLN A 176 3.76 -2.98 -16.81
C GLN A 176 3.24 -4.32 -16.27
N VAL A 177 2.59 -4.29 -15.12
CA VAL A 177 1.85 -5.43 -14.56
C VAL A 177 0.42 -5.35 -15.07
N SER A 178 0.05 -6.25 -16.00
CA SER A 178 -1.28 -6.26 -16.59
C SER A 178 -2.29 -6.96 -15.68
N LEU A 179 -3.44 -6.31 -15.47
CA LEU A 179 -4.60 -6.91 -14.81
C LEU A 179 -5.68 -7.36 -15.82
N ALA A 180 -5.41 -7.34 -17.13
CA ALA A 180 -6.40 -7.61 -18.17
C ALA A 180 -6.99 -9.03 -18.09
N ALA A 181 -6.22 -10.00 -17.60
CA ALA A 181 -6.68 -11.38 -17.38
C ALA A 181 -7.53 -11.56 -16.11
N TYR A 182 -7.69 -10.51 -15.30
CA TYR A 182 -8.35 -10.53 -14.00
C TYR A 182 -9.43 -9.43 -13.92
N PRO A 183 -10.57 -9.61 -14.62
CA PRO A 183 -11.56 -8.54 -14.78
C PRO A 183 -12.21 -8.09 -13.47
N LYS A 184 -12.39 -8.96 -12.47
CA LYS A 184 -12.95 -8.59 -11.17
C LYS A 184 -11.95 -7.78 -10.36
N LEU A 185 -10.69 -8.19 -10.34
CA LEU A 185 -9.61 -7.45 -9.70
C LEU A 185 -9.41 -6.06 -10.34
N SER A 186 -9.48 -6.01 -11.67
CA SER A 186 -9.40 -4.74 -12.41
C SER A 186 -10.58 -3.83 -12.09
N ALA A 187 -11.82 -4.33 -12.15
CA ALA A 187 -13.03 -3.56 -11.85
C ALA A 187 -13.05 -3.04 -10.40
N TRP A 188 -12.68 -3.90 -9.43
CA TRP A 188 -12.54 -3.53 -8.02
C TRP A 188 -11.55 -2.37 -7.85
N ARG A 189 -10.40 -2.45 -8.50
CA ARG A 189 -9.37 -1.39 -8.42
C ARG A 189 -9.87 -0.07 -9.02
N GLU A 190 -10.52 -0.11 -10.18
CA GLU A 190 -11.06 1.09 -10.82
C GLU A 190 -12.21 1.71 -10.00
N GLU A 191 -13.07 0.90 -9.34
CA GLU A 191 -14.07 1.41 -8.40
C GLU A 191 -13.44 2.19 -7.26
N LEU A 192 -12.34 1.67 -6.67
CA LEU A 192 -11.64 2.34 -5.57
C LEU A 192 -10.94 3.63 -6.00
N LYS A 193 -10.43 3.73 -7.22
CA LYS A 193 -9.85 4.97 -7.78
C LYS A 193 -10.87 6.11 -7.88
N GLN A 194 -12.14 5.82 -7.99
CA GLN A 194 -13.20 6.83 -8.04
C GLN A 194 -13.62 7.33 -6.65
N GLN A 195 -13.16 6.69 -5.59
CA GLN A 195 -13.59 7.03 -4.22
C GLN A 195 -12.94 8.34 -3.73
N PRO A 196 -13.67 9.13 -2.91
CA PRO A 196 -13.15 10.40 -2.39
C PRO A 196 -11.86 10.27 -1.59
N PHE A 197 -11.62 9.16 -0.91
CA PHE A 197 -10.39 8.95 -0.15
C PHE A 197 -9.15 8.88 -1.07
N TYR A 198 -9.32 8.46 -2.32
CA TYR A 198 -8.28 8.47 -3.32
C TYR A 198 -8.17 9.82 -4.01
N THR A 199 -9.26 10.27 -4.65
CA THR A 199 -9.25 11.44 -5.54
C THR A 199 -8.90 12.76 -4.84
N LYS A 200 -9.18 12.88 -3.53
CA LYS A 200 -8.88 14.08 -2.74
C LYS A 200 -7.47 14.12 -2.17
N CYS A 201 -6.83 12.98 -1.95
CA CYS A 201 -5.55 12.95 -1.25
C CYS A 201 -4.38 12.48 -2.11
N TYR A 202 -4.62 11.82 -3.22
CA TYR A 202 -3.58 11.20 -4.02
C TYR A 202 -3.82 11.38 -5.53
N LYS A 203 -2.76 11.47 -6.30
CA LYS A 203 -2.76 11.40 -7.76
C LYS A 203 -2.20 10.06 -8.19
N GLU A 204 -2.50 9.65 -9.41
CA GLU A 204 -1.97 8.41 -9.97
C GLU A 204 -0.45 8.31 -9.87
N TYR A 205 0.04 7.11 -9.59
CA TYR A 205 1.46 6.83 -9.37
C TYR A 205 2.33 7.30 -10.55
N GLY A 206 1.86 7.12 -11.79
CA GLY A 206 2.54 7.57 -12.98
C GLY A 206 2.77 9.09 -13.04
N GLU A 207 1.82 9.88 -12.55
CA GLU A 207 1.96 11.33 -12.46
C GLU A 207 3.05 11.75 -11.47
N MET A 208 3.22 11.00 -10.38
CA MET A 208 4.26 11.24 -9.39
C MET A 208 5.67 10.96 -9.92
N LEU A 209 5.82 10.08 -10.91
CA LEU A 209 7.11 9.79 -11.55
C LEU A 209 7.58 10.86 -12.54
N LYS A 210 6.70 11.77 -12.97
CA LYS A 210 7.02 12.87 -13.91
C LYS A 210 7.69 14.06 -13.22
N LYS A 211 7.63 14.12 -11.91
CA LYS A 211 8.24 15.16 -11.06
C LYS A 211 9.66 14.74 -10.65
#